data_2b20adfcb1e2dfc7c82dfed81250883e
#
_entry.id   2b20adfcb1e2dfc7c82dfed81250883e
#
_cell.length_a   1.000
_cell.length_b   1.000
_cell.length_c   1.000
_cell.angle_alpha   90.00
_cell.angle_beta   90.00
_cell.angle_gamma   90.00
#
_symmetry.space_group_name_H-M   'P 1'
#
loop_
_entity.id
_entity.type
_entity.pdbx_description
1 polymer ?
#
loop_
_entity_poly.entity_id
_entity_poly.type
_entity_poly.pdbx_seq_one_letter_code
_entity_poly.pdbx_strand_id
1 'polypeptide(L)'
;MKAPENSSYLYFPLAGDSGLKSCVTPLLGGDSKLDQNAFLLQPVSVEELHNLKSTRNFWCVLEGKGVWSATGASAESEALRGTAQEEDSELEAGFMWHQMKRSTVRYSLDSRITSFVPLGEITGECAPPEVMEVTVRNNGAEAVTLIPIAAVPVYGRSADNLRDHRHVTSLLHRIAAVENGIEVTPTLTFDERGHKKNTLTYFVYGADEDGHGPKDFCPTVQDFIGEGGSLARPLAVYGPKGGQKNPWVKAGARFAGCEAMGALRFEKVRLEPGQEKTWCVYMGVVPREQAEENRRKISERFGDKKKTQQALTQVKNTWTERVNVHYESQDPDWDNYMYWVTFQPILRRIYGCSFLPYHDYGKGGRGWRDLWQDCLALLIMQPDGVRQKLVDYYGGVRMDGTNATIIGEKQGEFLADRNHITRVWMDHGF
;
A
#
# COMPACT_ATOMS: atom_id res chain seq x y z
N MET A 1 -16.77 11.56 2.89
CA MET A 1 -16.10 12.87 3.05
C MET A 1 -15.83 13.44 1.67
N LYS A 2 -16.17 14.70 1.43
CA LYS A 2 -15.86 15.42 0.17
C LYS A 2 -14.53 16.15 0.29
N ALA A 3 -13.81 16.29 -0.83
CA ALA A 3 -12.49 16.93 -0.93
C ALA A 3 -11.51 16.50 0.19
N PRO A 4 -11.30 15.19 0.40
CA PRO A 4 -10.53 14.67 1.52
C PRO A 4 -9.05 15.06 1.48
N GLU A 5 -8.49 15.35 0.30
CA GLU A 5 -7.12 15.81 0.12
C GLU A 5 -6.85 17.20 0.73
N ASN A 6 -7.91 17.97 1.04
CA ASN A 6 -7.81 19.24 1.75
C ASN A 6 -7.75 19.05 3.27
N SER A 7 -7.92 17.83 3.77
CA SER A 7 -7.82 17.49 5.17
C SER A 7 -6.43 16.93 5.47
N SER A 8 -5.73 17.54 6.40
CA SER A 8 -4.43 17.05 6.84
C SER A 8 -4.53 15.69 7.52
N TYR A 9 -3.55 14.83 7.31
CA TYR A 9 -3.34 13.60 8.07
C TYR A 9 -4.41 12.50 7.93
N LEU A 10 -5.19 12.49 6.84
CA LEU A 10 -6.02 11.34 6.54
C LEU A 10 -5.14 10.19 6.05
N TYR A 11 -5.11 9.11 6.83
CA TYR A 11 -4.24 7.96 6.60
C TYR A 11 -4.94 6.69 7.09
N PHE A 12 -5.26 5.77 6.17
CA PHE A 12 -6.11 4.62 6.43
C PHE A 12 -5.33 3.32 6.40
N PRO A 13 -5.47 2.46 7.43
CA PRO A 13 -4.80 1.16 7.47
C PRO A 13 -5.47 0.16 6.54
N LEU A 14 -4.66 -0.66 5.88
CA LEU A 14 -5.10 -1.80 5.07
C LEU A 14 -4.27 -3.02 5.47
N ALA A 15 -4.91 -4.06 5.99
CA ALA A 15 -4.24 -5.32 6.32
C ALA A 15 -5.19 -6.50 6.17
N GLY A 16 -4.64 -7.66 5.84
CA GLY A 16 -5.30 -8.95 5.92
C GLY A 16 -5.06 -9.65 7.26
N ASP A 17 -5.30 -10.95 7.30
CA ASP A 17 -4.99 -11.79 8.46
C ASP A 17 -3.50 -12.09 8.59
N SER A 18 -2.75 -12.01 7.51
CA SER A 18 -1.35 -12.37 7.42
C SER A 18 -0.53 -11.29 6.69
N GLY A 19 0.62 -11.04 7.21
CA GLY A 19 1.80 -10.45 6.62
C GLY A 19 1.71 -9.01 6.14
N LEU A 20 1.10 -8.75 4.99
CA LEU A 20 1.15 -7.44 4.37
C LEU A 20 0.34 -6.40 5.13
N LYS A 21 0.97 -5.27 5.41
CA LYS A 21 0.42 -4.12 6.14
C LYS A 21 0.65 -2.88 5.29
N SER A 22 -0.42 -2.24 4.89
CA SER A 22 -0.39 -1.04 4.07
C SER A 22 -1.17 0.08 4.73
N CYS A 23 -0.84 1.31 4.37
CA CYS A 23 -1.63 2.47 4.73
C CYS A 23 -1.72 3.39 3.52
N VAL A 24 -2.86 4.07 3.38
CA VAL A 24 -3.11 4.93 2.21
C VAL A 24 -3.66 6.29 2.61
N THR A 25 -3.23 7.32 1.88
CA THR A 25 -3.81 8.67 1.90
C THR A 25 -4.92 8.78 0.84
N PRO A 26 -5.71 9.86 0.84
CA PRO A 26 -6.68 10.14 -0.24
C PRO A 26 -6.07 10.21 -1.65
N LEU A 27 -4.81 10.57 -1.78
CA LEU A 27 -4.07 10.56 -3.05
C LEU A 27 -3.33 9.25 -3.32
N LEU A 28 -3.69 8.17 -2.61
CA LEU A 28 -3.10 6.82 -2.70
C LEU A 28 -1.58 6.76 -2.39
N GLY A 29 -1.06 7.75 -1.67
CA GLY A 29 0.26 7.71 -1.05
C GLY A 29 0.27 6.83 0.19
N GLY A 30 1.45 6.57 0.74
CA GLY A 30 1.62 5.81 1.97
C GLY A 30 2.42 4.52 1.77
N ASP A 31 2.93 3.98 2.86
CA ASP A 31 3.79 2.81 2.83
C ASP A 31 3.03 1.47 2.73
N SER A 32 3.78 0.43 2.36
CA SER A 32 3.33 -0.96 2.36
C SER A 32 4.52 -1.86 2.70
N LYS A 33 4.32 -2.82 3.61
CA LYS A 33 5.40 -3.66 4.17
C LYS A 33 4.92 -5.02 4.66
N LEU A 34 5.82 -5.97 4.73
CA LEU A 34 5.67 -7.16 5.58
C LEU A 34 6.09 -6.84 7.01
N ASP A 35 7.31 -6.32 7.16
CA ASP A 35 7.94 -5.93 8.42
C ASP A 35 8.91 -4.76 8.19
N GLN A 36 9.69 -4.38 9.20
CA GLN A 36 10.65 -3.27 9.12
C GLN A 36 11.82 -3.51 8.16
N ASN A 37 12.06 -4.76 7.78
CA ASN A 37 13.13 -5.13 6.86
C ASN A 37 12.64 -5.32 5.42
N ALA A 38 11.33 -5.30 5.18
CA ALA A 38 10.72 -5.63 3.90
C ALA A 38 9.59 -4.64 3.53
N PHE A 39 9.97 -3.44 3.11
CA PHE A 39 9.04 -2.44 2.58
C PHE A 39 8.90 -2.59 1.06
N LEU A 40 7.67 -2.76 0.62
CA LEU A 40 7.32 -2.70 -0.81
C LEU A 40 7.35 -1.25 -1.31
N LEU A 41 6.70 -0.35 -0.60
CA LEU A 41 6.70 1.08 -0.87
C LEU A 41 7.57 1.80 0.15
N GLN A 42 8.12 2.96 -0.25
CA GLN A 42 9.01 3.72 0.62
C GLN A 42 8.30 4.07 1.93
N PRO A 43 8.93 3.82 3.10
CA PRO A 43 8.43 4.32 4.37
C PRO A 43 8.22 5.82 4.32
N VAL A 44 7.11 6.31 4.88
CA VAL A 44 6.79 7.73 4.92
C VAL A 44 6.79 8.25 6.36
N SER A 45 7.27 9.47 6.55
CA SER A 45 7.09 10.25 7.78
C SER A 45 5.86 11.16 7.66
N VAL A 46 5.49 11.83 8.73
CA VAL A 46 4.40 12.82 8.70
C VAL A 46 4.72 13.95 7.71
N GLU A 47 5.98 14.37 7.63
CA GLU A 47 6.46 15.40 6.72
C GLU A 47 6.45 14.95 5.25
N GLU A 48 6.58 13.65 5.02
CA GLU A 48 6.64 13.04 3.69
C GLU A 48 5.37 12.28 3.32
N LEU A 49 4.27 12.46 4.04
CA LEU A 49 3.02 11.72 3.86
C LEU A 49 2.46 11.84 2.43
N HIS A 50 2.69 12.97 1.79
CA HIS A 50 2.28 13.25 0.40
C HIS A 50 3.41 13.03 -0.62
N ASN A 51 4.47 12.32 -0.24
CA ASN A 51 5.57 12.01 -1.14
C ASN A 51 5.15 11.01 -2.22
N LEU A 52 5.29 11.41 -3.48
CA LEU A 52 4.92 10.59 -4.65
C LEU A 52 5.76 9.32 -4.81
N LYS A 53 6.89 9.17 -4.10
CA LYS A 53 7.71 7.95 -4.11
C LYS A 53 7.04 6.73 -3.47
N SER A 54 5.96 6.94 -2.73
CA SER A 54 5.13 5.88 -2.15
C SER A 54 3.70 5.89 -2.69
N THR A 55 3.43 6.64 -3.76
CA THR A 55 2.09 6.77 -4.35
C THR A 55 1.82 5.66 -5.36
N ARG A 56 0.66 5.02 -5.21
CA ARG A 56 0.08 4.10 -6.21
C ARG A 56 -0.69 4.95 -7.19
N ASN A 57 -0.14 5.25 -8.37
CA ASN A 57 -0.79 6.10 -9.35
C ASN A 57 -1.44 5.30 -10.50
N PHE A 58 -2.48 5.86 -11.10
CA PHE A 58 -3.13 5.33 -12.28
C PHE A 58 -3.43 6.45 -13.26
N TRP A 59 -2.86 6.34 -14.44
CA TRP A 59 -2.92 7.35 -15.48
C TRP A 59 -3.82 6.91 -16.62
N CYS A 60 -4.58 7.85 -17.16
CA CYS A 60 -5.32 7.71 -18.41
C CYS A 60 -4.71 8.65 -19.45
N VAL A 61 -4.06 8.09 -20.46
CA VAL A 61 -3.59 8.88 -21.62
C VAL A 61 -4.69 8.94 -22.65
N LEU A 62 -5.30 10.11 -22.80
CA LEU A 62 -6.47 10.35 -23.63
C LEU A 62 -6.05 10.77 -25.04
N GLU A 63 -6.42 10.00 -26.04
CA GLU A 63 -6.03 10.23 -27.43
C GLU A 63 -6.52 11.60 -27.91
N GLY A 64 -5.58 12.47 -28.30
CA GLY A 64 -5.88 13.84 -28.75
C GLY A 64 -6.34 14.83 -27.69
N LYS A 65 -6.49 14.42 -26.42
CA LYS A 65 -7.05 15.28 -25.36
C LYS A 65 -6.06 15.59 -24.23
N GLY A 66 -5.12 14.69 -23.91
CA GLY A 66 -4.12 14.88 -22.86
C GLY A 66 -3.96 13.70 -21.91
N VAL A 67 -3.55 13.98 -20.69
CA VAL A 67 -3.27 12.97 -19.65
C VAL A 67 -4.05 13.32 -18.39
N TRP A 68 -4.63 12.32 -17.76
CA TRP A 68 -5.32 12.45 -16.48
C TRP A 68 -4.80 11.42 -15.47
N SER A 69 -4.54 11.85 -14.23
CA SER A 69 -4.29 10.97 -13.11
C SER A 69 -5.60 10.65 -12.41
N ALA A 70 -6.05 9.41 -12.50
CA ALA A 70 -7.28 8.97 -11.84
C ALA A 70 -7.19 9.03 -10.29
N THR A 71 -5.98 9.12 -9.74
CA THR A 71 -5.73 9.28 -8.30
C THR A 71 -5.62 10.74 -7.87
N GLY A 72 -5.49 11.67 -8.81
CA GLY A 72 -5.23 13.09 -8.54
C GLY A 72 -3.78 13.41 -8.17
N ALA A 73 -2.90 12.41 -8.12
CA ALA A 73 -1.49 12.58 -7.76
C ALA A 73 -0.66 13.00 -8.99
N SER A 74 -0.91 14.20 -9.52
CA SER A 74 -0.22 14.74 -10.70
C SER A 74 0.02 16.23 -10.58
N ALA A 75 1.03 16.72 -11.30
CA ALA A 75 1.29 18.18 -11.39
C ALA A 75 0.13 18.94 -12.04
N GLU A 76 -0.62 18.29 -12.92
CA GLU A 76 -1.79 18.87 -13.56
C GLU A 76 -2.96 19.01 -12.59
N SER A 77 -3.31 17.97 -11.85
CA SER A 77 -4.35 18.04 -10.81
C SER A 77 -3.99 19.07 -9.73
N GLU A 78 -2.72 19.17 -9.34
CA GLU A 78 -2.25 20.17 -8.39
C GLU A 78 -2.41 21.61 -8.93
N ALA A 79 -2.09 21.83 -10.20
CA ALA A 79 -2.24 23.14 -10.83
C ALA A 79 -3.71 23.59 -10.99
N LEU A 80 -4.66 22.67 -10.93
CA LEU A 80 -6.09 22.97 -11.04
C LEU A 80 -6.74 23.27 -9.68
N ARG A 81 -6.09 23.01 -8.56
CA ARG A 81 -6.62 23.29 -7.23
C ARG A 81 -6.98 24.76 -7.06
N GLY A 82 -8.14 25.02 -6.46
CA GLY A 82 -8.68 26.36 -6.27
C GLY A 82 -9.14 27.06 -7.55
N THR A 83 -9.17 26.38 -8.70
CA THR A 83 -9.70 26.89 -9.96
C THR A 83 -11.12 26.38 -10.24
N ALA A 84 -11.80 26.96 -11.21
CA ALA A 84 -13.11 26.48 -11.69
C ALA A 84 -13.03 25.06 -12.35
N GLN A 85 -11.85 24.54 -12.60
CA GLN A 85 -11.58 23.21 -13.17
C GLN A 85 -11.01 22.23 -12.13
N GLU A 86 -11.06 22.59 -10.85
CA GLU A 86 -10.69 21.68 -9.77
C GLU A 86 -11.53 20.39 -9.85
N GLU A 87 -10.88 19.27 -9.61
CA GLU A 87 -11.53 17.96 -9.65
C GLU A 87 -12.35 17.75 -8.38
N ASP A 88 -13.58 17.25 -8.54
CA ASP A 88 -14.37 16.80 -7.40
C ASP A 88 -13.85 15.45 -6.88
N SER A 89 -13.76 15.33 -5.56
CA SER A 89 -13.31 14.09 -4.94
C SER A 89 -14.15 13.71 -3.71
N GLU A 90 -14.36 12.42 -3.53
CA GLU A 90 -15.10 11.85 -2.40
C GLU A 90 -14.39 10.61 -1.87
N LEU A 91 -14.21 10.57 -0.55
CA LEU A 91 -13.66 9.44 0.18
C LEU A 91 -14.76 8.69 0.93
N GLU A 92 -14.74 7.38 0.81
CA GLU A 92 -15.42 6.44 1.68
C GLU A 92 -14.41 5.44 2.22
N ALA A 93 -14.36 5.24 3.53
CA ALA A 93 -13.46 4.28 4.15
C ALA A 93 -14.16 3.52 5.25
N GLY A 94 -13.71 2.31 5.51
CA GLY A 94 -14.14 1.45 6.60
C GLY A 94 -12.98 0.64 7.15
N PHE A 95 -13.27 -0.37 7.94
CA PHE A 95 -12.23 -1.20 8.53
C PHE A 95 -11.47 -1.95 7.44
N MET A 96 -10.18 -1.61 7.25
CA MET A 96 -9.24 -2.23 6.33
C MET A 96 -9.59 -2.11 4.84
N TRP A 97 -10.39 -1.12 4.47
CA TRP A 97 -10.63 -0.77 3.08
C TRP A 97 -10.81 0.74 2.92
N HIS A 98 -10.54 1.21 1.72
CA HIS A 98 -10.54 2.62 1.36
C HIS A 98 -11.01 2.77 -0.08
N GLN A 99 -11.89 3.74 -0.36
CA GLN A 99 -12.38 4.02 -1.71
C GLN A 99 -12.35 5.51 -1.98
N MET A 100 -11.70 5.89 -3.05
CA MET A 100 -11.72 7.25 -3.59
C MET A 100 -12.54 7.29 -4.86
N LYS A 101 -13.41 8.29 -4.96
CA LYS A 101 -14.05 8.68 -6.21
C LYS A 101 -13.49 10.04 -6.62
N ARG A 102 -13.23 10.23 -7.90
CA ARG A 102 -12.74 11.49 -8.46
C ARG A 102 -13.40 11.76 -9.79
N SER A 103 -13.80 13.00 -10.01
CA SER A 103 -14.45 13.45 -11.24
C SER A 103 -13.68 14.61 -11.85
N THR A 104 -13.41 14.53 -13.15
CA THR A 104 -12.80 15.62 -13.91
C THR A 104 -13.76 16.20 -14.93
N VAL A 105 -14.08 17.48 -14.80
CA VAL A 105 -14.92 18.22 -15.76
C VAL A 105 -14.19 18.33 -17.11
N ARG A 106 -12.88 18.56 -17.07
CA ARG A 106 -12.04 18.75 -18.26
C ARG A 106 -12.11 17.62 -19.26
N TYR A 107 -12.17 16.38 -18.78
CA TYR A 107 -12.19 15.18 -19.62
C TYR A 107 -13.53 14.45 -19.59
N SER A 108 -14.46 14.89 -18.74
CA SER A 108 -15.75 14.25 -18.49
C SER A 108 -15.60 12.77 -18.12
N LEU A 109 -14.67 12.49 -17.22
CA LEU A 109 -14.38 11.15 -16.70
C LEU A 109 -14.55 11.11 -15.19
N ASP A 110 -15.01 9.97 -14.71
CA ASP A 110 -14.97 9.61 -13.30
C ASP A 110 -14.03 8.44 -13.07
N SER A 111 -13.39 8.43 -11.90
CA SER A 111 -12.70 7.24 -11.38
C SER A 111 -13.30 6.81 -10.05
N ARG A 112 -13.26 5.51 -9.81
CA ARG A 112 -13.48 4.90 -8.50
C ARG A 112 -12.32 3.96 -8.23
N ILE A 113 -11.56 4.23 -7.17
CA ILE A 113 -10.39 3.47 -6.79
C ILE A 113 -10.62 2.88 -5.41
N THR A 114 -10.63 1.55 -5.31
CA THR A 114 -10.82 0.84 -4.06
C THR A 114 -9.55 0.08 -3.71
N SER A 115 -9.03 0.28 -2.49
CA SER A 115 -7.83 -0.37 -1.98
C SER A 115 -8.15 -1.20 -0.76
N PHE A 116 -7.61 -2.42 -0.69
CA PHE A 116 -7.77 -3.35 0.42
C PHE A 116 -6.71 -4.46 0.36
N VAL A 117 -6.55 -5.20 1.46
CA VAL A 117 -5.75 -6.43 1.50
C VAL A 117 -6.72 -7.59 1.73
N PRO A 118 -6.81 -8.57 0.81
CA PRO A 118 -7.67 -9.74 0.98
C PRO A 118 -7.31 -10.57 2.21
N LEU A 119 -8.27 -11.35 2.71
CA LEU A 119 -8.08 -12.26 3.83
C LEU A 119 -7.54 -13.62 3.37
N GLY A 120 -6.90 -14.34 4.30
CA GLY A 120 -6.34 -15.67 4.08
C GLY A 120 -4.97 -15.64 3.39
N GLU A 121 -4.46 -16.80 3.06
CA GLU A 121 -3.16 -17.00 2.41
C GLU A 121 -3.33 -17.24 0.90
N ILE A 122 -2.32 -16.91 0.12
CA ILE A 122 -2.29 -17.19 -1.32
C ILE A 122 -1.68 -18.58 -1.58
N THR A 123 -0.48 -18.80 -1.07
CA THR A 123 0.24 -20.07 -1.17
C THR A 123 1.04 -20.29 0.11
N GLY A 124 0.73 -21.34 0.87
CA GLY A 124 1.46 -21.65 2.09
C GLY A 124 1.59 -20.43 3.01
N GLU A 125 2.80 -19.90 3.18
CA GLU A 125 3.07 -18.72 4.02
C GLU A 125 2.97 -17.37 3.28
N CYS A 126 2.53 -17.36 2.01
CA CYS A 126 2.46 -16.13 1.22
C CYS A 126 1.26 -15.28 1.60
N ALA A 127 1.54 -14.07 2.04
CA ALA A 127 0.52 -13.06 2.29
C ALA A 127 -0.22 -12.67 1.00
N PRO A 128 -1.53 -12.36 1.08
CA PRO A 128 -2.24 -11.75 -0.02
C PRO A 128 -1.64 -10.40 -0.42
N PRO A 129 -1.76 -10.01 -1.70
CA PRO A 129 -1.32 -8.70 -2.15
C PRO A 129 -2.24 -7.60 -1.61
N GLU A 130 -1.75 -6.37 -1.55
CA GLU A 130 -2.62 -5.21 -1.61
C GLU A 130 -3.26 -5.16 -3.00
N VAL A 131 -4.57 -4.98 -3.05
CA VAL A 131 -5.36 -4.85 -4.28
C VAL A 131 -5.79 -3.40 -4.42
N MET A 132 -5.50 -2.80 -5.57
CA MET A 132 -6.04 -1.51 -6.00
C MET A 132 -6.92 -1.76 -7.23
N GLU A 133 -8.25 -1.75 -7.04
CA GLU A 133 -9.23 -1.82 -8.12
C GLU A 133 -9.54 -0.40 -8.62
N VAL A 134 -9.34 -0.16 -9.90
CA VAL A 134 -9.55 1.13 -10.56
C VAL A 134 -10.62 0.99 -11.63
N THR A 135 -11.74 1.69 -11.47
CA THR A 135 -12.78 1.80 -12.49
C THR A 135 -12.77 3.21 -13.05
N VAL A 136 -12.74 3.34 -14.37
CA VAL A 136 -12.87 4.63 -15.09
C VAL A 136 -14.14 4.58 -15.91
N ARG A 137 -14.96 5.64 -15.79
CA ARG A 137 -16.24 5.82 -16.51
C ARG A 137 -16.20 7.05 -17.38
N ASN A 138 -16.73 6.95 -18.58
CA ASN A 138 -16.96 8.08 -19.45
C ASN A 138 -18.34 8.70 -19.16
N ASN A 139 -18.36 9.90 -18.60
CA ASN A 139 -19.58 10.67 -18.32
C ASN A 139 -19.87 11.74 -19.42
N GLY A 140 -19.01 11.82 -20.42
CA GLY A 140 -19.19 12.73 -21.55
C GLY A 140 -20.27 12.27 -22.54
N ALA A 141 -20.61 13.16 -23.46
CA ALA A 141 -21.55 12.88 -24.56
C ALA A 141 -20.88 12.19 -25.76
N GLU A 142 -19.55 12.13 -25.80
CA GLU A 142 -18.76 11.54 -26.88
C GLU A 142 -17.92 10.36 -26.37
N ALA A 143 -17.64 9.42 -27.25
CA ALA A 143 -16.72 8.32 -26.94
C ALA A 143 -15.31 8.86 -26.68
N VAL A 144 -14.62 8.26 -25.73
CA VAL A 144 -13.23 8.59 -25.39
C VAL A 144 -12.35 7.37 -25.57
N THR A 145 -11.18 7.58 -26.19
CA THR A 145 -10.17 6.53 -26.31
C THR A 145 -9.03 6.85 -25.36
N LEU A 146 -8.65 5.88 -24.53
CA LEU A 146 -7.59 6.05 -23.54
C LEU A 146 -6.65 4.84 -23.46
N ILE A 147 -5.43 5.09 -23.02
CA ILE A 147 -4.43 4.07 -22.67
C ILE A 147 -4.26 4.13 -21.16
N PRO A 148 -4.66 3.07 -20.43
CA PRO A 148 -4.52 3.00 -18.99
C PRO A 148 -3.08 2.61 -18.60
N ILE A 149 -2.54 3.27 -17.57
CA ILE A 149 -1.19 3.03 -17.06
C ILE A 149 -1.22 3.06 -15.54
N ALA A 150 -1.00 1.90 -14.90
CA ALA A 150 -0.70 1.86 -13.48
C ALA A 150 0.77 2.19 -13.24
N ALA A 151 1.10 2.87 -12.14
CA ALA A 151 2.45 3.27 -11.83
C ALA A 151 2.71 3.28 -10.31
N VAL A 152 3.52 2.33 -9.85
CA VAL A 152 3.82 2.08 -8.44
C VAL A 152 5.33 2.03 -8.25
N PRO A 153 5.97 3.04 -7.63
CA PRO A 153 7.39 2.96 -7.29
C PRO A 153 7.65 1.82 -6.30
N VAL A 154 8.62 0.95 -6.58
CA VAL A 154 8.96 -0.18 -5.71
C VAL A 154 10.22 0.14 -4.93
N TYR A 155 10.09 0.22 -3.60
CA TYR A 155 11.22 0.51 -2.72
C TYR A 155 12.11 -0.72 -2.48
N GLY A 156 11.54 -1.87 -2.14
CA GLY A 156 12.21 -3.17 -2.06
C GLY A 156 13.36 -3.25 -1.05
N ARG A 157 13.25 -2.62 0.11
CA ARG A 157 14.34 -2.48 1.10
C ARG A 157 13.79 -2.44 2.53
N SER A 158 14.72 -2.41 3.51
CA SER A 158 14.39 -2.14 4.92
C SER A 158 14.15 -0.64 5.16
N ALA A 159 13.46 -0.32 6.26
CA ALA A 159 13.27 1.06 6.70
C ALA A 159 14.60 1.77 6.98
N ASP A 160 15.59 1.06 7.51
CA ASP A 160 16.91 1.62 7.85
C ASP A 160 17.63 2.19 6.62
N ASN A 161 17.34 1.68 5.42
CA ASN A 161 17.92 2.19 4.18
C ASN A 161 17.46 3.59 3.76
N LEU A 162 16.48 4.18 4.44
CA LEU A 162 16.19 5.61 4.26
C LEU A 162 17.30 6.49 4.83
N ARG A 163 17.97 6.04 5.89
CA ARG A 163 19.05 6.76 6.58
C ARG A 163 20.41 6.33 6.06
N ASP A 164 20.63 5.02 6.00
CA ASP A 164 21.91 4.43 5.61
C ASP A 164 21.89 3.90 4.18
N HIS A 165 22.93 4.22 3.44
CA HIS A 165 23.17 3.69 2.09
C HIS A 165 22.04 3.99 1.07
N ARG A 166 21.21 4.99 1.34
CA ARG A 166 20.05 5.35 0.52
C ARG A 166 20.34 5.40 -0.98
N HIS A 167 21.49 5.93 -1.34
CA HIS A 167 21.88 6.14 -2.74
C HIS A 167 22.48 4.91 -3.42
N VAL A 168 22.92 3.92 -2.64
CA VAL A 168 23.62 2.75 -3.19
C VAL A 168 22.80 1.48 -3.14
N THR A 169 21.73 1.44 -2.34
CA THR A 169 20.94 0.21 -2.18
C THR A 169 20.12 -0.17 -3.40
N SER A 170 19.79 0.77 -4.28
CA SER A 170 19.19 0.48 -5.60
C SER A 170 20.10 -0.34 -6.51
N LEU A 171 21.45 -0.24 -6.33
CA LEU A 171 22.41 -1.06 -7.06
C LEU A 171 22.21 -2.56 -6.82
N LEU A 172 21.58 -2.92 -5.73
CA LEU A 172 21.26 -4.31 -5.36
C LEU A 172 20.04 -4.87 -6.07
N HIS A 173 19.20 -4.02 -6.63
CA HIS A 173 17.98 -4.44 -7.30
C HIS A 173 18.27 -5.26 -8.55
N ARG A 174 17.50 -6.33 -8.73
CA ARG A 174 17.37 -7.11 -9.94
C ARG A 174 15.92 -7.08 -10.32
N ILE A 175 15.61 -6.45 -11.45
CA ILE A 175 14.25 -6.15 -11.88
C ILE A 175 13.95 -6.98 -13.11
N ALA A 176 12.78 -7.61 -13.14
CA ALA A 176 12.31 -8.39 -14.27
C ALA A 176 10.90 -7.94 -14.66
N ALA A 177 10.69 -7.67 -15.94
CA ALA A 177 9.36 -7.60 -16.52
C ALA A 177 8.89 -9.03 -16.79
N VAL A 178 7.79 -9.44 -16.13
CA VAL A 178 7.16 -10.76 -16.27
C VAL A 178 5.85 -10.62 -17.03
N GLU A 179 5.19 -11.73 -17.32
CA GLU A 179 3.99 -11.75 -18.19
C GLU A 179 2.90 -10.75 -17.79
N ASN A 180 2.64 -10.57 -16.50
CA ASN A 180 1.57 -9.71 -16.00
C ASN A 180 2.07 -8.60 -15.07
N GLY A 181 3.39 -8.30 -15.02
CA GLY A 181 3.89 -7.25 -14.15
C GLY A 181 5.41 -7.14 -14.03
N ILE A 182 5.83 -6.57 -12.91
CA ILE A 182 7.23 -6.32 -12.56
C ILE A 182 7.56 -7.05 -11.26
N GLU A 183 8.71 -7.72 -11.24
CA GLU A 183 9.30 -8.34 -10.07
C GLU A 183 10.64 -7.69 -9.74
N VAL A 184 10.86 -7.41 -8.46
CA VAL A 184 12.09 -6.81 -7.95
C VAL A 184 12.67 -7.74 -6.89
N THR A 185 13.87 -8.23 -7.14
CA THR A 185 14.56 -9.16 -6.24
C THR A 185 15.91 -8.56 -5.85
N PRO A 186 16.03 -7.85 -4.73
CA PRO A 186 17.31 -7.36 -4.24
C PRO A 186 18.28 -8.52 -3.98
N THR A 187 19.58 -8.29 -4.12
CA THR A 187 20.58 -9.32 -3.81
C THR A 187 20.85 -9.44 -2.31
N LEU A 188 20.82 -8.31 -1.61
CA LEU A 188 21.03 -8.21 -0.16
C LEU A 188 19.95 -7.35 0.47
N THR A 189 19.70 -7.58 1.74
CA THR A 189 18.92 -6.71 2.64
C THR A 189 19.86 -6.13 3.69
N PHE A 190 19.71 -4.86 3.98
CA PHE A 190 20.44 -4.17 5.04
C PHE A 190 19.51 -3.97 6.23
N ASP A 191 19.98 -4.29 7.41
CA ASP A 191 19.38 -3.91 8.68
C ASP A 191 20.49 -3.36 9.60
N GLU A 192 20.13 -2.86 10.77
CA GLU A 192 21.10 -2.35 11.74
C GLU A 192 22.16 -3.37 12.19
N ARG A 193 21.92 -4.65 11.96
CA ARG A 193 22.80 -5.75 12.33
C ARG A 193 23.76 -6.14 11.20
N GLY A 194 23.66 -5.48 10.05
CA GLY A 194 24.52 -5.71 8.89
C GLY A 194 23.78 -6.19 7.65
N HIS A 195 24.49 -6.94 6.81
CA HIS A 195 24.02 -7.38 5.50
C HIS A 195 23.56 -8.83 5.55
N LYS A 196 22.40 -9.11 4.97
CA LYS A 196 21.88 -10.47 4.80
C LYS A 196 21.54 -10.73 3.35
N LYS A 197 21.68 -11.98 2.92
CA LYS A 197 21.18 -12.41 1.62
C LYS A 197 19.67 -12.20 1.59
N ASN A 198 19.18 -11.48 0.59
CA ASN A 198 17.75 -11.30 0.42
C ASN A 198 17.09 -12.57 -0.12
N THR A 199 15.99 -12.96 0.48
CA THR A 199 15.17 -14.13 0.10
C THR A 199 13.78 -13.75 -0.42
N LEU A 200 13.51 -12.45 -0.59
CA LEU A 200 12.21 -11.92 -0.96
C LEU A 200 12.19 -11.40 -2.39
N THR A 201 11.03 -11.46 -3.01
CA THR A 201 10.68 -10.79 -4.26
C THR A 201 9.51 -9.84 -3.98
N TYR A 202 9.66 -8.59 -4.41
CA TYR A 202 8.64 -7.55 -4.40
C TYR A 202 8.00 -7.49 -5.77
N PHE A 203 6.69 -7.34 -5.83
CA PHE A 203 6.01 -7.40 -7.10
C PHE A 203 4.90 -6.36 -7.26
N VAL A 204 4.65 -5.98 -8.50
CA VAL A 204 3.48 -5.23 -8.95
C VAL A 204 2.95 -5.93 -10.20
N TYR A 205 1.77 -6.52 -10.10
CA TYR A 205 1.08 -7.20 -11.20
C TYR A 205 -0.20 -6.46 -11.54
N GLY A 206 -0.76 -6.71 -12.72
CA GLY A 206 -2.02 -6.10 -13.11
C GLY A 206 -2.83 -6.97 -14.06
N ALA A 207 -4.15 -6.75 -14.04
CA ALA A 207 -5.09 -7.33 -15.00
C ALA A 207 -6.24 -6.36 -15.24
N ASP A 208 -6.89 -6.45 -16.41
CA ASP A 208 -8.19 -5.81 -16.62
C ASP A 208 -9.34 -6.67 -16.06
N GLU A 209 -10.57 -6.21 -16.20
CA GLU A 209 -11.77 -6.89 -15.67
C GLU A 209 -12.03 -8.28 -16.27
N ASP A 210 -11.44 -8.58 -17.44
CA ASP A 210 -11.53 -9.84 -18.15
C ASP A 210 -10.34 -10.77 -17.88
N GLY A 211 -9.36 -10.31 -17.07
CA GLY A 211 -8.15 -11.05 -16.71
C GLY A 211 -6.98 -10.88 -17.67
N HIS A 212 -7.06 -9.96 -18.64
CA HIS A 212 -5.94 -9.70 -19.54
C HIS A 212 -4.86 -8.86 -18.85
N GLY A 213 -3.62 -9.31 -18.93
CA GLY A 213 -2.46 -8.62 -18.37
C GLY A 213 -2.08 -7.35 -19.13
N PRO A 214 -1.12 -6.58 -18.59
CA PRO A 214 -0.55 -5.41 -19.26
C PRO A 214 0.16 -5.77 -20.56
N LYS A 215 0.12 -4.86 -21.52
CA LYS A 215 0.78 -5.00 -22.82
C LYS A 215 2.29 -4.73 -22.79
N ASP A 216 2.69 -3.74 -22.00
CA ASP A 216 4.06 -3.25 -21.90
C ASP A 216 4.37 -2.79 -20.46
N PHE A 217 5.67 -2.66 -20.18
CA PHE A 217 6.19 -2.37 -18.85
C PHE A 217 7.24 -1.26 -18.89
N CYS A 218 7.32 -0.44 -17.83
CA CYS A 218 8.44 0.46 -17.62
C CYS A 218 9.05 0.18 -16.24
N PRO A 219 10.13 -0.64 -16.17
CA PRO A 219 10.61 -1.23 -14.91
C PRO A 219 11.50 -0.35 -14.06
N THR A 220 11.93 0.83 -14.54
CA THR A 220 12.84 1.71 -13.80
C THR A 220 12.25 3.09 -13.58
N VAL A 221 12.53 3.69 -12.42
CA VAL A 221 12.09 5.05 -12.11
C VAL A 221 12.70 6.06 -13.07
N GLN A 222 13.98 5.89 -13.43
CA GLN A 222 14.67 6.81 -14.33
C GLN A 222 14.00 6.87 -15.70
N ASP A 223 13.70 5.70 -16.28
CA ASP A 223 13.06 5.63 -17.60
C ASP A 223 11.61 6.10 -17.55
N PHE A 224 10.91 5.85 -16.43
CA PHE A 224 9.53 6.30 -16.22
C PHE A 224 9.45 7.83 -16.12
N ILE A 225 10.29 8.43 -15.28
CA ILE A 225 10.34 9.88 -15.11
C ILE A 225 10.83 10.54 -16.41
N GLY A 226 11.90 10.04 -16.99
CA GLY A 226 12.61 10.61 -18.12
C GLY A 226 13.34 11.91 -17.77
N GLU A 227 14.22 12.38 -18.66
CA GLU A 227 15.00 13.59 -18.45
C GLU A 227 14.11 14.84 -18.48
N GLY A 228 14.11 15.58 -17.36
CA GLY A 228 13.29 16.78 -17.17
C GLY A 228 11.82 16.50 -16.80
N GLY A 229 11.48 15.24 -16.46
CA GLY A 229 10.21 14.84 -15.88
C GLY A 229 10.25 14.75 -14.35
N SER A 230 9.16 14.26 -13.78
CA SER A 230 9.02 13.95 -12.35
C SER A 230 7.99 12.84 -12.16
N LEU A 231 7.83 12.31 -10.94
CA LEU A 231 6.75 11.36 -10.63
C LEU A 231 5.36 12.00 -10.80
N ALA A 232 5.24 13.32 -10.60
CA ALA A 232 3.99 14.07 -10.83
C ALA A 232 3.72 14.34 -12.33
N ARG A 233 4.76 14.26 -13.17
CA ARG A 233 4.67 14.47 -14.63
C ARG A 233 5.69 13.60 -15.38
N PRO A 234 5.49 12.28 -15.38
CA PRO A 234 6.46 11.35 -15.97
C PRO A 234 6.40 11.38 -17.50
N LEU A 235 7.57 11.43 -18.16
CA LEU A 235 7.65 11.47 -19.62
C LEU A 235 7.23 10.15 -20.27
N ALA A 236 7.30 9.03 -19.57
CA ALA A 236 6.74 7.76 -20.05
C ALA A 236 5.23 7.82 -20.32
N VAL A 237 4.52 8.72 -19.61
CA VAL A 237 3.06 8.90 -19.72
C VAL A 237 2.73 10.07 -20.64
N TYR A 238 3.42 11.22 -20.48
CA TYR A 238 3.15 12.43 -21.26
C TYR A 238 3.78 12.42 -22.67
N GLY A 239 4.55 11.41 -22.97
CA GLY A 239 5.30 11.25 -24.22
C GLY A 239 6.73 11.80 -24.15
N PRO A 240 7.68 11.10 -24.76
CA PRO A 240 9.08 11.53 -24.80
C PRO A 240 9.20 12.83 -25.60
N LYS A 241 9.97 13.76 -25.09
CA LYS A 241 10.37 14.96 -25.85
C LYS A 241 11.49 14.58 -26.82
N GLY A 242 11.36 15.03 -28.05
CA GLY A 242 12.27 14.87 -29.21
C GLY A 242 13.54 14.05 -29.00
N GLY A 243 13.60 12.85 -29.58
CA GLY A 243 14.79 12.00 -29.57
C GLY A 243 14.99 11.08 -28.36
N GLN A 244 14.13 11.15 -27.34
CA GLN A 244 14.22 10.23 -26.21
C GLN A 244 13.77 8.82 -26.59
N LYS A 245 14.46 7.82 -26.04
CA LYS A 245 14.16 6.40 -26.22
C LYS A 245 12.78 6.07 -25.64
N ASN A 246 12.03 5.21 -26.33
CA ASN A 246 10.81 4.64 -25.79
C ASN A 246 11.12 3.84 -24.50
N PRO A 247 10.56 4.22 -23.32
CA PRO A 247 10.86 3.56 -22.05
C PRO A 247 10.12 2.23 -21.86
N TRP A 248 9.16 1.91 -22.74
CA TRP A 248 8.31 0.73 -22.61
C TRP A 248 8.96 -0.51 -23.20
N VAL A 249 8.98 -1.60 -22.43
CA VAL A 249 9.56 -2.90 -22.76
C VAL A 249 8.53 -4.01 -22.70
N LYS A 250 8.83 -5.16 -23.27
CA LYS A 250 8.03 -6.38 -23.22
C LYS A 250 8.43 -7.26 -22.03
N ALA A 251 7.57 -8.22 -21.68
CA ALA A 251 7.92 -9.28 -20.75
C ALA A 251 9.21 -9.98 -21.18
N GLY A 252 10.01 -10.42 -20.21
CA GLY A 252 11.35 -10.98 -20.41
C GLY A 252 12.50 -9.98 -20.28
N ALA A 253 12.23 -8.66 -20.33
CA ALA A 253 13.27 -7.64 -20.11
C ALA A 253 13.78 -7.68 -18.66
N ARG A 254 15.08 -7.45 -18.47
CA ARG A 254 15.75 -7.47 -17.17
C ARG A 254 16.63 -6.25 -16.98
N PHE A 255 16.63 -5.70 -15.76
CA PHE A 255 17.42 -4.54 -15.38
C PHE A 255 18.13 -4.82 -14.04
N ALA A 256 19.24 -4.11 -13.82
CA ALA A 256 20.00 -4.23 -12.58
C ALA A 256 20.54 -2.87 -12.16
N GLY A 257 20.61 -2.64 -10.88
CA GLY A 257 21.27 -1.45 -10.32
C GLY A 257 20.47 -0.15 -10.46
N CYS A 258 19.15 -0.23 -10.58
CA CYS A 258 18.26 0.92 -10.78
C CYS A 258 17.19 0.97 -9.69
N GLU A 259 16.63 2.15 -9.45
CA GLU A 259 15.38 2.29 -8.70
C GLU A 259 14.24 1.66 -9.51
N ALA A 260 13.47 0.81 -8.85
CA ALA A 260 12.45 0.01 -9.51
C ALA A 260 11.10 0.73 -9.61
N MET A 261 10.42 0.50 -10.72
CA MET A 261 9.10 1.04 -11.02
C MET A 261 8.18 -0.07 -11.51
N GLY A 262 7.07 -0.27 -10.85
CA GLY A 262 5.98 -1.12 -11.30
C GLY A 262 5.05 -0.34 -12.23
N ALA A 263 5.52 0.07 -13.40
CA ALA A 263 4.67 0.74 -14.37
C ALA A 263 4.15 -0.25 -15.41
N LEU A 264 2.81 -0.35 -15.49
CA LEU A 264 2.06 -1.34 -16.27
C LEU A 264 1.17 -0.59 -17.27
N ARG A 265 1.41 -0.76 -18.56
CA ARG A 265 0.59 -0.17 -19.62
C ARG A 265 -0.34 -1.22 -20.19
N PHE A 266 -1.64 -0.99 -20.07
CA PHE A 266 -2.67 -1.88 -20.59
C PHE A 266 -3.00 -1.59 -22.05
N GLU A 267 -3.82 -2.43 -22.66
CA GLU A 267 -4.34 -2.21 -24.00
C GLU A 267 -5.22 -0.95 -24.06
N LYS A 268 -5.14 -0.29 -25.20
CA LYS A 268 -5.98 0.86 -25.50
C LYS A 268 -7.45 0.47 -25.49
N VAL A 269 -8.28 1.27 -24.83
CA VAL A 269 -9.72 1.06 -24.73
C VAL A 269 -10.48 2.28 -25.22
N ARG A 270 -11.62 2.03 -25.87
CA ARG A 270 -12.61 3.03 -26.24
C ARG A 270 -13.81 2.86 -25.34
N LEU A 271 -14.20 3.94 -24.64
CA LEU A 271 -15.37 3.99 -23.78
C LEU A 271 -16.44 4.86 -24.44
N GLU A 272 -17.59 4.26 -24.73
CA GLU A 272 -18.76 4.99 -25.18
C GLU A 272 -19.36 5.83 -24.02
N PRO A 273 -20.23 6.81 -24.30
CA PRO A 273 -20.94 7.56 -23.26
C PRO A 273 -21.62 6.65 -22.23
N GLY A 274 -21.34 6.88 -20.95
CA GLY A 274 -21.85 6.09 -19.83
C GLY A 274 -21.15 4.76 -19.59
N GLN A 275 -20.24 4.32 -20.46
CA GLN A 275 -19.49 3.07 -20.30
C GLN A 275 -18.36 3.22 -19.30
N GLU A 276 -18.09 2.14 -18.56
CA GLU A 276 -16.96 2.03 -17.65
C GLU A 276 -16.11 0.79 -17.97
N LYS A 277 -14.83 0.83 -17.55
CA LYS A 277 -13.93 -0.33 -17.53
C LYS A 277 -13.09 -0.34 -16.26
N THR A 278 -12.76 -1.57 -15.80
CA THR A 278 -12.07 -1.79 -14.53
C THR A 278 -10.72 -2.47 -14.76
N TRP A 279 -9.74 -2.05 -13.98
CA TRP A 279 -8.40 -2.66 -13.88
C TRP A 279 -8.07 -2.92 -12.42
N CYS A 280 -7.31 -3.99 -12.18
CA CYS A 280 -6.79 -4.32 -10.87
C CYS A 280 -5.26 -4.28 -10.88
N VAL A 281 -4.68 -3.69 -9.85
CA VAL A 281 -3.25 -3.73 -9.56
C VAL A 281 -3.05 -4.50 -8.28
N TYR A 282 -2.17 -5.49 -8.31
CA TYR A 282 -1.82 -6.36 -7.20
C TYR A 282 -0.39 -6.10 -6.81
N MET A 283 -0.12 -5.76 -5.56
CA MET A 283 1.22 -5.45 -5.13
C MET A 283 1.55 -6.10 -3.80
N GLY A 284 2.77 -6.61 -3.65
CA GLY A 284 3.12 -7.36 -2.45
C GLY A 284 4.56 -7.83 -2.39
N VAL A 285 4.80 -8.66 -1.40
CA VAL A 285 6.10 -9.26 -1.11
C VAL A 285 5.92 -10.75 -0.87
N VAL A 286 6.79 -11.55 -1.45
CA VAL A 286 6.69 -13.02 -1.40
C VAL A 286 8.09 -13.63 -1.27
N PRO A 287 8.25 -14.83 -0.64
CA PRO A 287 9.48 -15.58 -0.74
C PRO A 287 9.89 -15.81 -2.22
N ARG A 288 11.17 -15.63 -2.50
CA ARG A 288 11.71 -15.65 -3.88
C ARG A 288 11.37 -16.94 -4.64
N GLU A 289 11.45 -18.06 -3.97
CA GLU A 289 11.17 -19.39 -4.52
C GLU A 289 9.69 -19.61 -4.86
N GLN A 290 8.79 -18.81 -4.26
CA GLN A 290 7.34 -18.92 -4.46
C GLN A 290 6.80 -17.84 -5.42
N ALA A 291 7.64 -16.97 -5.97
CA ALA A 291 7.20 -15.82 -6.77
C ALA A 291 6.36 -16.23 -8.01
N GLU A 292 6.79 -17.25 -8.74
CA GLU A 292 6.09 -17.73 -9.94
C GLU A 292 4.73 -18.36 -9.59
N GLU A 293 4.69 -19.22 -8.57
CA GLU A 293 3.44 -19.83 -8.12
C GLU A 293 2.49 -18.78 -7.55
N ASN A 294 3.00 -17.85 -6.76
CA ASN A 294 2.21 -16.74 -6.21
C ASN A 294 1.58 -15.90 -7.33
N ARG A 295 2.33 -15.57 -8.39
CA ARG A 295 1.82 -14.84 -9.56
C ARG A 295 0.65 -15.57 -10.20
N ARG A 296 0.78 -16.88 -10.44
CA ARG A 296 -0.28 -17.72 -10.99
C ARG A 296 -1.52 -17.74 -10.08
N LYS A 297 -1.32 -17.93 -8.78
CA LYS A 297 -2.41 -17.97 -7.79
C LYS A 297 -3.14 -16.63 -7.63
N ILE A 298 -2.43 -15.51 -7.70
CA ILE A 298 -3.06 -14.18 -7.71
C ILE A 298 -3.98 -14.04 -8.92
N SER A 299 -3.52 -14.42 -10.12
CA SER A 299 -4.33 -14.40 -11.33
C SER A 299 -5.55 -15.32 -11.23
N GLU A 300 -5.41 -16.50 -10.65
CA GLU A 300 -6.52 -17.45 -10.44
C GLU A 300 -7.55 -16.92 -9.43
N ARG A 301 -7.10 -16.29 -8.35
CA ARG A 301 -7.94 -15.89 -7.23
C ARG A 301 -8.59 -14.51 -7.41
N PHE A 302 -7.93 -13.58 -8.09
CA PHE A 302 -8.37 -12.19 -8.24
C PHE A 302 -8.40 -11.71 -9.70
N GLY A 303 -8.12 -12.59 -10.67
CA GLY A 303 -7.86 -12.24 -12.06
C GLY A 303 -9.07 -11.68 -12.83
N ASP A 304 -10.24 -11.51 -12.20
CA ASP A 304 -11.38 -10.84 -12.80
C ASP A 304 -12.12 -9.96 -11.76
N LYS A 305 -12.90 -9.01 -12.27
CA LYS A 305 -13.66 -8.04 -11.45
C LYS A 305 -14.55 -8.74 -10.41
N LYS A 306 -15.22 -9.84 -10.77
CA LYS A 306 -16.16 -10.52 -9.87
C LYS A 306 -15.44 -11.12 -8.65
N LYS A 307 -14.33 -11.79 -8.87
CA LYS A 307 -13.52 -12.37 -7.79
C LYS A 307 -12.93 -11.31 -6.87
N THR A 308 -12.44 -10.21 -7.44
CA THR A 308 -11.92 -9.07 -6.67
C THR A 308 -13.01 -8.46 -5.77
N GLN A 309 -14.22 -8.25 -6.30
CA GLN A 309 -15.34 -7.71 -5.54
C GLN A 309 -15.85 -8.67 -4.45
N GLN A 310 -15.81 -9.98 -4.70
CA GLN A 310 -16.12 -10.99 -3.68
C GLN A 310 -15.10 -10.92 -2.52
N ALA A 311 -13.81 -10.79 -2.82
CA ALA A 311 -12.78 -10.63 -1.81
C ALA A 311 -12.95 -9.34 -1.00
N LEU A 312 -13.30 -8.22 -1.63
CA LEU A 312 -13.61 -6.98 -0.94
C LEU A 312 -14.82 -7.13 0.00
N THR A 313 -15.87 -7.78 -0.47
CA THR A 313 -17.07 -8.04 0.35
C THR A 313 -16.72 -8.87 1.58
N GLN A 314 -15.89 -9.89 1.42
CA GLN A 314 -15.39 -10.70 2.51
C GLN A 314 -14.59 -9.85 3.53
N VAL A 315 -13.69 -8.98 3.04
CA VAL A 315 -12.93 -8.05 3.90
C VAL A 315 -13.87 -7.17 4.72
N LYS A 316 -14.83 -6.51 4.06
CA LYS A 316 -15.80 -5.63 4.72
C LYS A 316 -16.58 -6.36 5.82
N ASN A 317 -17.13 -7.51 5.51
CA ASN A 317 -17.93 -8.29 6.46
C ASN A 317 -17.10 -8.78 7.64
N THR A 318 -15.97 -9.42 7.38
CA THR A 318 -15.11 -9.99 8.44
C THR A 318 -14.60 -8.93 9.40
N TRP A 319 -14.14 -7.78 8.90
CA TRP A 319 -13.64 -6.73 9.79
C TRP A 319 -14.76 -6.04 10.56
N THR A 320 -15.95 -5.89 9.97
CA THR A 320 -17.13 -5.39 10.69
C THR A 320 -17.57 -6.34 11.80
N GLU A 321 -17.53 -7.65 11.55
CA GLU A 321 -17.85 -8.67 12.56
C GLU A 321 -16.82 -8.73 13.70
N ARG A 322 -15.52 -8.48 13.39
CA ARG A 322 -14.45 -8.44 14.40
C ARG A 322 -14.56 -7.25 15.35
N VAL A 323 -15.14 -6.14 14.90
CA VAL A 323 -15.44 -4.97 15.75
C VAL A 323 -16.88 -5.10 16.23
N ASN A 324 -17.10 -5.95 17.24
CA ASN A 324 -18.41 -6.38 17.69
C ASN A 324 -19.06 -5.49 18.76
N VAL A 325 -18.51 -4.30 19.02
CA VAL A 325 -19.10 -3.30 19.92
C VAL A 325 -19.84 -2.28 19.07
N HIS A 326 -21.11 -2.07 19.37
CA HIS A 326 -21.98 -1.14 18.65
C HIS A 326 -22.36 0.05 19.54
N TYR A 327 -22.45 1.21 18.92
CA TYR A 327 -22.82 2.47 19.56
C TYR A 327 -24.09 3.04 18.91
N GLU A 328 -25.04 3.51 19.75
CA GLU A 328 -26.28 4.14 19.33
C GLU A 328 -26.51 5.38 20.20
N SER A 329 -25.99 6.53 19.79
CA SER A 329 -26.03 7.77 20.58
C SER A 329 -27.01 8.82 20.04
N GLN A 330 -27.73 8.64 18.98
CA GLN A 330 -28.46 9.67 18.23
C GLN A 330 -27.56 10.65 17.45
N ASP A 331 -26.25 10.52 17.54
CA ASP A 331 -25.26 11.26 16.79
C ASP A 331 -24.43 10.29 15.94
N PRO A 332 -24.74 10.14 14.64
CA PRO A 332 -24.03 9.21 13.76
C PRO A 332 -22.53 9.50 13.62
N ASP A 333 -22.10 10.76 13.74
CA ASP A 333 -20.69 11.12 13.65
C ASP A 333 -19.93 10.66 14.89
N TRP A 334 -20.55 10.79 16.08
CA TRP A 334 -20.03 10.24 17.32
C TRP A 334 -19.96 8.72 17.27
N ASP A 335 -20.99 8.04 16.81
CA ASP A 335 -21.03 6.58 16.71
C ASP A 335 -19.92 6.07 15.77
N ASN A 336 -19.75 6.70 14.60
CA ASN A 336 -18.67 6.38 13.67
C ASN A 336 -17.28 6.62 14.27
N TYR A 337 -17.09 7.71 15.01
CA TYR A 337 -15.85 7.99 15.71
C TYR A 337 -15.56 6.91 16.78
N MET A 338 -16.55 6.49 17.55
CA MET A 338 -16.41 5.44 18.55
C MET A 338 -16.10 4.08 17.94
N TYR A 339 -16.65 3.74 16.76
CA TYR A 339 -16.24 2.56 16.00
C TYR A 339 -14.75 2.60 15.66
N TRP A 340 -14.26 3.75 15.21
CA TRP A 340 -12.84 3.93 14.92
C TRP A 340 -11.99 3.78 16.18
N VAL A 341 -12.39 4.35 17.31
CA VAL A 341 -11.69 4.22 18.59
C VAL A 341 -11.64 2.76 19.03
N THR A 342 -12.74 2.05 18.92
CA THR A 342 -12.85 0.61 19.27
C THR A 342 -11.92 -0.26 18.39
N PHE A 343 -11.67 0.14 17.17
CA PHE A 343 -10.78 -0.57 16.25
C PHE A 343 -9.28 -0.42 16.59
N GLN A 344 -8.88 0.62 17.33
CA GLN A 344 -7.47 0.91 17.61
C GLN A 344 -6.69 -0.23 18.28
N PRO A 345 -7.22 -0.98 19.29
CA PRO A 345 -6.50 -2.11 19.88
C PRO A 345 -6.21 -3.23 18.88
N ILE A 346 -7.12 -3.45 17.92
CA ILE A 346 -6.90 -4.42 16.83
C ILE A 346 -5.78 -3.92 15.91
N LEU A 347 -5.77 -2.64 15.55
CA LEU A 347 -4.72 -2.04 14.72
C LEU A 347 -3.34 -2.13 15.39
N ARG A 348 -3.24 -1.81 16.68
CA ARG A 348 -1.98 -1.93 17.42
C ARG A 348 -1.47 -3.36 17.48
N ARG A 349 -2.35 -4.33 17.53
CA ARG A 349 -1.95 -5.75 17.47
C ARG A 349 -1.36 -6.13 16.11
N ILE A 350 -1.82 -5.52 15.02
CA ILE A 350 -1.35 -5.79 13.65
C ILE A 350 -0.11 -4.98 13.31
N TYR A 351 -0.14 -3.67 13.55
CA TYR A 351 0.90 -2.73 13.11
C TYR A 351 1.99 -2.45 14.14
N GLY A 352 1.76 -2.79 15.40
CA GLY A 352 2.61 -2.40 16.51
C GLY A 352 2.13 -1.12 17.18
N CYS A 353 3.04 -0.27 17.68
CA CYS A 353 2.69 0.92 18.45
C CYS A 353 1.85 1.93 17.67
N SER A 354 2.01 1.99 16.35
CA SER A 354 1.23 2.87 15.49
C SER A 354 1.17 2.33 14.06
N PHE A 355 0.03 2.52 13.39
CA PHE A 355 -0.10 2.36 11.95
C PHE A 355 0.17 3.68 11.20
N LEU A 356 0.35 4.77 11.91
CA LEU A 356 0.70 6.07 11.33
C LEU A 356 2.02 5.99 10.57
N PRO A 357 2.29 6.98 9.69
CA PRO A 357 3.53 7.05 8.94
C PRO A 357 4.75 6.80 9.81
N TYR A 358 5.79 6.27 9.20
CA TYR A 358 7.03 5.92 9.85
C TYR A 358 7.43 6.91 10.94
N HIS A 359 7.58 6.42 12.15
CA HIS A 359 8.19 7.15 13.24
C HIS A 359 9.31 6.32 13.87
N ASP A 360 10.19 6.98 14.59
CA ASP A 360 11.43 6.39 15.09
C ASP A 360 11.30 5.20 16.04
N TYR A 361 10.14 5.00 16.64
CA TYR A 361 9.86 3.79 17.42
C TYR A 361 9.49 2.59 16.54
N GLY A 362 9.42 2.80 15.24
CA GLY A 362 8.83 1.91 14.26
C GLY A 362 9.68 0.72 13.82
N LYS A 363 10.56 0.18 14.64
CA LYS A 363 11.27 -1.07 14.32
C LYS A 363 10.40 -2.33 14.48
N GLY A 364 9.09 -2.21 14.26
CA GLY A 364 8.14 -3.29 14.41
C GLY A 364 7.88 -3.69 15.85
N GLY A 365 8.50 -2.98 16.79
CA GLY A 365 8.32 -3.22 18.20
C GLY A 365 6.97 -2.71 18.70
N ARG A 366 6.38 -3.45 19.60
CA ARG A 366 5.14 -3.11 20.27
C ARG A 366 5.46 -2.72 21.69
N GLY A 367 5.02 -1.52 22.10
CA GLY A 367 5.21 -1.03 23.45
C GLY A 367 4.67 -2.02 24.48
N TRP A 368 5.47 -2.34 25.48
CA TRP A 368 5.10 -3.27 26.55
C TRP A 368 3.76 -2.90 27.17
N ARG A 369 3.66 -1.70 27.75
CA ARG A 369 2.47 -1.19 28.40
C ARG A 369 1.26 -1.17 27.46
N ASP A 370 1.45 -0.69 26.21
CA ASP A 370 0.36 -0.51 25.28
C ASP A 370 -0.32 -1.84 24.94
N LEU A 371 0.44 -2.92 24.76
CA LEU A 371 -0.13 -4.23 24.47
C LEU A 371 -0.88 -4.84 25.66
N TRP A 372 -0.44 -4.56 26.89
CA TRP A 372 -1.16 -4.99 28.08
C TRP A 372 -2.49 -4.26 28.20
N GLN A 373 -2.51 -2.95 28.00
CA GLN A 373 -3.74 -2.14 28.01
C GLN A 373 -4.71 -2.58 26.91
N ASP A 374 -4.21 -2.89 25.71
CA ASP A 374 -5.03 -3.37 24.62
C ASP A 374 -5.70 -4.72 24.92
N CYS A 375 -5.09 -5.56 25.72
CA CYS A 375 -5.70 -6.82 26.16
C CYS A 375 -7.03 -6.60 26.89
N LEU A 376 -7.20 -5.51 27.63
CA LEU A 376 -8.47 -5.20 28.31
C LEU A 376 -9.61 -4.99 27.30
N ALA A 377 -9.37 -4.23 26.26
CA ALA A 377 -10.36 -4.00 25.20
C ALA A 377 -10.61 -5.29 24.38
N LEU A 378 -9.56 -6.05 24.09
CA LEU A 378 -9.64 -7.30 23.33
C LEU A 378 -10.42 -8.39 24.07
N LEU A 379 -10.49 -8.39 25.41
CA LEU A 379 -11.32 -9.31 26.17
C LEU A 379 -12.81 -9.17 25.83
N ILE A 380 -13.25 -7.98 25.43
CA ILE A 380 -14.63 -7.71 25.01
C ILE A 380 -14.83 -8.02 23.53
N MET A 381 -13.90 -7.56 22.69
CA MET A 381 -14.08 -7.57 21.22
C MET A 381 -13.57 -8.85 20.55
N GLN A 382 -12.43 -9.38 21.00
CA GLN A 382 -11.78 -10.54 20.40
C GLN A 382 -10.95 -11.29 21.45
N PRO A 383 -11.61 -12.03 22.36
CA PRO A 383 -10.95 -12.67 23.51
C PRO A 383 -10.02 -13.82 23.12
N ASP A 384 -10.21 -14.39 21.94
CA ASP A 384 -9.43 -15.55 21.50
C ASP A 384 -7.92 -15.24 21.46
N GLY A 385 -7.16 -16.08 22.14
CA GLY A 385 -5.73 -15.96 22.25
C GLY A 385 -5.22 -14.90 23.23
N VAL A 386 -6.07 -14.05 23.85
CA VAL A 386 -5.64 -13.02 24.79
C VAL A 386 -4.93 -13.63 25.99
N ARG A 387 -5.47 -14.72 26.57
CA ARG A 387 -4.81 -15.41 27.67
C ARG A 387 -3.38 -15.88 27.33
N GLN A 388 -3.20 -16.49 26.16
CA GLN A 388 -1.89 -16.95 25.73
C GLN A 388 -0.93 -15.78 25.54
N LYS A 389 -1.41 -14.67 24.98
CA LYS A 389 -0.60 -13.45 24.83
C LYS A 389 -0.13 -12.90 26.17
N LEU A 390 -1.01 -12.84 27.16
CA LEU A 390 -0.66 -12.38 28.51
C LEU A 390 0.43 -13.28 29.11
N VAL A 391 0.31 -14.61 28.99
CA VAL A 391 1.34 -15.55 29.44
C VAL A 391 2.66 -15.33 28.72
N ASP A 392 2.61 -15.15 27.41
CA ASP A 392 3.81 -14.89 26.59
C ASP A 392 4.49 -13.58 26.99
N TYR A 393 3.71 -12.52 27.26
CA TYR A 393 4.24 -11.21 27.67
C TYR A 393 4.95 -11.26 29.03
N TYR A 394 4.48 -12.08 29.97
CA TYR A 394 5.16 -12.28 31.26
C TYR A 394 6.61 -12.83 31.09
N GLY A 395 6.90 -13.49 29.97
CA GLY A 395 8.26 -13.91 29.63
C GLY A 395 9.27 -12.76 29.53
N GLY A 396 8.78 -11.50 29.32
CA GLY A 396 9.62 -10.30 29.29
C GLY A 396 9.90 -9.69 30.66
N VAL A 397 9.36 -10.25 31.76
CA VAL A 397 9.66 -9.81 33.13
C VAL A 397 10.94 -10.48 33.60
N ARG A 398 11.87 -9.71 34.14
CA ARG A 398 13.16 -10.19 34.64
C ARG A 398 13.09 -10.57 36.10
N MET A 399 14.12 -11.29 36.56
CA MET A 399 14.23 -11.74 37.95
C MET A 399 14.29 -10.62 38.97
N ASP A 400 14.77 -9.43 38.55
CA ASP A 400 14.85 -8.22 39.39
C ASP A 400 13.54 -7.41 39.39
N GLY A 401 12.49 -7.90 38.71
CA GLY A 401 11.19 -7.21 38.58
C GLY A 401 11.15 -6.14 37.49
N THR A 402 12.26 -5.90 36.78
CA THR A 402 12.22 -5.03 35.60
C THR A 402 11.64 -5.78 34.40
N ASN A 403 11.19 -5.08 33.39
CA ASN A 403 10.57 -5.67 32.21
C ASN A 403 11.15 -5.10 30.91
N ALA A 404 10.87 -5.80 29.82
CA ALA A 404 11.20 -5.32 28.51
C ALA A 404 10.42 -4.04 28.15
N THR A 405 10.97 -3.21 27.30
CA THR A 405 10.30 -2.00 26.78
C THR A 405 9.44 -2.35 25.59
N ILE A 406 9.87 -3.32 24.79
CA ILE A 406 9.27 -3.69 23.52
C ILE A 406 9.06 -5.20 23.46
N ILE A 407 7.89 -5.62 23.00
CA ILE A 407 7.56 -6.99 22.64
C ILE A 407 7.76 -7.12 21.12
N GLY A 408 8.61 -8.05 20.70
CA GLY A 408 8.88 -8.30 19.30
C GLY A 408 7.76 -9.05 18.57
N GLU A 409 7.95 -9.31 17.29
CA GLU A 409 6.96 -10.01 16.46
C GLU A 409 6.89 -11.51 16.76
N LYS A 410 8.03 -12.09 17.12
CA LYS A 410 8.13 -13.52 17.44
C LYS A 410 7.79 -13.77 18.89
N GLN A 411 7.15 -14.92 19.14
CA GLN A 411 6.90 -15.38 20.51
C GLN A 411 8.21 -15.46 21.30
N GLY A 412 8.23 -14.87 22.50
CA GLY A 412 9.41 -14.83 23.36
C GLY A 412 10.49 -13.83 22.93
N GLU A 413 10.24 -13.01 21.94
CA GLU A 413 11.13 -11.92 21.55
C GLU A 413 10.83 -10.67 22.37
N PHE A 414 11.80 -10.28 23.21
CA PHE A 414 11.72 -9.10 24.06
C PHE A 414 12.94 -8.24 23.83
N LEU A 415 12.70 -6.94 23.59
CA LEU A 415 13.74 -5.98 23.33
C LEU A 415 13.78 -4.94 24.45
N ALA A 416 14.99 -4.52 24.80
CA ALA A 416 15.22 -3.27 25.50
C ALA A 416 14.76 -2.12 24.58
N ASP A 417 15.03 -0.88 24.89
CA ASP A 417 14.82 0.20 23.93
C ASP A 417 15.79 0.05 22.72
N ARG A 418 15.68 0.96 21.74
CA ARG A 418 16.50 0.96 20.53
C ARG A 418 18.02 1.07 20.81
N ASN A 419 18.40 1.50 22.00
CA ASN A 419 19.81 1.61 22.41
C ASN A 419 20.30 0.35 23.13
N HIS A 420 19.51 -0.71 23.19
CA HIS A 420 19.73 -1.94 23.97
C HIS A 420 19.94 -1.67 25.48
N ILE A 421 19.52 -0.51 25.95
CA ILE A 421 19.60 -0.13 27.35
C ILE A 421 18.24 -0.44 27.99
N THR A 422 18.27 -1.28 29.00
CA THR A 422 17.09 -1.52 29.83
C THR A 422 16.86 -0.30 30.71
N ARG A 423 15.72 0.32 30.55
CA ARG A 423 15.26 1.39 31.44
C ARG A 423 14.12 0.85 32.29
N VAL A 424 14.11 1.24 33.55
CA VAL A 424 12.95 1.04 34.39
C VAL A 424 11.96 2.15 34.08
N TRP A 425 10.88 1.81 33.39
CA TRP A 425 9.79 2.74 33.16
C TRP A 425 8.73 2.51 34.24
N MET A 426 8.45 3.53 35.03
CA MET A 426 7.52 3.42 36.16
C MET A 426 6.11 2.97 35.73
N ASP A 427 5.69 3.35 34.54
CA ASP A 427 4.38 3.04 33.99
C ASP A 427 4.29 1.63 33.34
N HIS A 428 5.37 0.90 33.28
CA HIS A 428 5.37 -0.49 32.79
C HIS A 428 5.00 -1.52 33.86
N GLY A 429 4.98 -1.14 35.11
CA GLY A 429 4.68 -2.02 36.24
C GLY A 429 3.24 -1.95 36.73
N PHE A 430 2.39 -1.14 36.11
CA PHE A 430 1.01 -0.94 36.54
C PHE A 430 0.02 -1.70 35.66
#